data_9b4364fed57d7c4cb01ae3144bf47c2b
#
_entry.id   9b4364fed57d7c4cb01ae3144bf47c2b
#
_cell.length_a   1.000
_cell.length_b   1.000
_cell.length_c   1.000
_cell.angle_alpha   90.00
_cell.angle_beta   90.00
_cell.angle_gamma   90.00
#
_symmetry.space_group_name_H-M   'P 1'
#
loop_
_entity.id
_entity.type
_entity.pdbx_description
1 polymer ?
#
loop_
_entity_poly.entity_id
_entity_poly.type
_entity_poly.pdbx_seq_one_letter_code
_entity_poly.pdbx_strand_id
1 'polypeptide(L)'
;ILSSDGYQEFKIEDSIRKKSHSFQINLPGRHNVFNAAASIVVAIQEGLDIEAIKKGVLDFSGVGRRYEKHVINFDKEKKFLIDDYGHHPLEIRCNLDAIREEFQDKKILMIFQPHRYTRTAQLYDEFVDVLNRVDSLILLDIYSASEEPIKGITSSALAETIIQKGHKNVLHVKNHDDLFDIIKEKKDLFDVIVTQGAGSISKVCESIIRRWKI
;
A
#
# COMPACT_ATOMS: atom_id res chain seq x y z
N ILE A 1 -11.89 -0.43 -18.00
CA ILE A 1 -11.97 0.04 -16.60
C ILE A 1 -12.16 1.54 -16.67
N LEU A 2 -13.19 2.04 -16.04
CA LEU A 2 -13.48 3.48 -15.87
C LEU A 2 -13.45 3.75 -14.37
N SER A 3 -12.82 4.86 -13.96
CA SER A 3 -12.82 5.34 -12.56
C SER A 3 -13.66 6.61 -12.50
N SER A 4 -14.69 6.62 -11.66
CA SER A 4 -15.50 7.81 -11.37
C SER A 4 -16.04 7.75 -9.94
N ASP A 5 -16.01 8.89 -9.23
CA ASP A 5 -16.64 9.09 -7.92
C ASP A 5 -16.31 8.04 -6.84
N GLY A 6 -15.07 7.52 -6.83
CA GLY A 6 -14.61 6.53 -5.85
C GLY A 6 -14.93 5.07 -6.22
N TYR A 7 -15.59 4.81 -7.33
CA TYR A 7 -15.89 3.48 -7.85
C TYR A 7 -15.03 3.16 -9.07
N GLN A 8 -14.73 1.88 -9.26
CA GLN A 8 -14.18 1.37 -10.51
C GLN A 8 -15.22 0.51 -11.22
N GLU A 9 -15.50 0.86 -12.48
CA GLU A 9 -16.37 0.07 -13.34
C GLU A 9 -15.53 -0.76 -14.31
N PHE A 10 -15.92 -2.00 -14.49
CA PHE A 10 -15.28 -2.89 -15.45
C PHE A 10 -16.26 -3.92 -16.01
N LYS A 11 -15.88 -4.52 -17.10
CA LYS A 11 -16.68 -5.49 -17.83
C LYS A 11 -15.95 -6.83 -17.89
N ILE A 12 -16.67 -7.90 -17.64
CA ILE A 12 -16.21 -9.27 -17.85
C ILE A 12 -16.95 -9.85 -19.03
N GLU A 13 -16.21 -10.36 -20.01
CA GLU A 13 -16.75 -11.02 -21.19
C GLU A 13 -16.48 -12.52 -21.10
N ASP A 14 -17.54 -13.33 -21.03
CA ASP A 14 -17.46 -14.78 -21.14
C ASP A 14 -17.55 -15.16 -22.62
N SER A 15 -16.40 -15.39 -23.23
CA SER A 15 -16.27 -15.75 -24.64
C SER A 15 -16.90 -17.12 -24.98
N ILE A 16 -17.00 -18.02 -23.99
CA ILE A 16 -17.55 -19.36 -24.14
C ILE A 16 -19.09 -19.28 -24.18
N ARG A 17 -19.70 -18.59 -23.21
CA ARG A 17 -21.16 -18.44 -23.10
C ARG A 17 -21.69 -17.25 -23.89
N LYS A 18 -20.82 -16.45 -24.53
CA LYS A 18 -21.16 -15.21 -25.26
C LYS A 18 -21.98 -14.23 -24.43
N LYS A 19 -21.68 -14.14 -23.14
CA LYS A 19 -22.33 -13.23 -22.20
C LYS A 19 -21.34 -12.17 -21.72
N SER A 20 -21.88 -11.03 -21.37
CA SER A 20 -21.08 -9.93 -20.85
C SER A 20 -21.81 -9.28 -19.68
N HIS A 21 -21.07 -9.01 -18.61
CA HIS A 21 -21.61 -8.43 -17.40
C HIS A 21 -20.73 -7.27 -16.95
N SER A 22 -21.37 -6.15 -16.60
CA SER A 22 -20.70 -5.01 -15.98
C SER A 22 -20.76 -5.10 -14.46
N PHE A 23 -19.65 -4.74 -13.81
CA PHE A 23 -19.50 -4.76 -12.37
C PHE A 23 -18.93 -3.44 -11.89
N GLN A 24 -19.19 -3.12 -10.63
CA GLN A 24 -18.61 -2.00 -9.90
C GLN A 24 -17.97 -2.50 -8.62
N ILE A 25 -16.82 -1.93 -8.27
CA ILE A 25 -16.15 -2.14 -6.98
C ILE A 25 -15.82 -0.80 -6.33
N ASN A 26 -15.89 -0.79 -5.00
CA ASN A 26 -15.56 0.38 -4.18
C ASN A 26 -14.15 0.28 -3.60
N LEU A 27 -13.18 -0.17 -4.43
CA LEU A 27 -11.79 -0.29 -4.06
C LEU A 27 -10.91 0.38 -5.11
N PRO A 28 -9.97 1.24 -4.73
CA PRO A 28 -9.07 1.90 -5.66
C PRO A 28 -8.02 0.93 -6.20
N GLY A 29 -7.43 1.31 -7.36
CA GLY A 29 -6.32 0.58 -7.96
C GLY A 29 -6.74 -0.57 -8.89
N ARG A 30 -6.14 -0.59 -10.06
CA ARG A 30 -6.43 -1.56 -11.12
C ARG A 30 -6.24 -3.02 -10.68
N HIS A 31 -5.32 -3.28 -9.74
CA HIS A 31 -5.09 -4.62 -9.20
C HIS A 31 -6.33 -5.18 -8.47
N ASN A 32 -7.13 -4.32 -7.81
CA ASN A 32 -8.37 -4.74 -7.16
C ASN A 32 -9.45 -5.14 -8.17
N VAL A 33 -9.46 -4.53 -9.36
CA VAL A 33 -10.32 -5.00 -10.46
C VAL A 33 -9.96 -6.42 -10.88
N PHE A 34 -8.68 -6.76 -11.01
CA PHE A 34 -8.26 -8.13 -11.35
C PHE A 34 -8.59 -9.13 -10.24
N ASN A 35 -8.40 -8.75 -8.97
CA ASN A 35 -8.78 -9.58 -7.83
C ASN A 35 -10.29 -9.85 -7.81
N ALA A 36 -11.11 -8.81 -8.00
CA ALA A 36 -12.56 -8.94 -8.08
C ALA A 36 -12.97 -9.79 -9.29
N ALA A 37 -12.35 -9.59 -10.45
CA ALA A 37 -12.65 -10.38 -11.66
C ALA A 37 -12.39 -11.86 -11.43
N ALA A 38 -11.29 -12.24 -10.78
CA ALA A 38 -10.99 -13.62 -10.44
C ALA A 38 -12.08 -14.22 -9.53
N SER A 39 -12.48 -13.51 -8.48
CA SER A 39 -13.53 -13.96 -7.55
C SER A 39 -14.89 -14.08 -8.25
N ILE A 40 -15.25 -13.12 -9.13
CA ILE A 40 -16.48 -13.13 -9.92
C ILE A 40 -16.51 -14.34 -10.85
N VAL A 41 -15.41 -14.64 -11.54
CA VAL A 41 -15.35 -15.80 -12.46
C VAL A 41 -15.59 -17.09 -11.68
N VAL A 42 -14.99 -17.27 -10.52
CA VAL A 42 -15.25 -18.43 -9.66
C VAL A 42 -16.72 -18.50 -9.25
N ALA A 43 -17.31 -17.38 -8.79
CA ALA A 43 -18.70 -17.33 -8.37
C ALA A 43 -19.68 -17.67 -9.52
N ILE A 44 -19.40 -17.20 -10.75
CA ILE A 44 -20.17 -17.54 -11.94
C ILE A 44 -20.04 -19.03 -12.27
N GLN A 45 -18.86 -19.62 -12.12
CA GLN A 45 -18.65 -21.06 -12.37
C GLN A 45 -19.38 -21.93 -11.36
N GLU A 46 -19.44 -21.50 -10.10
CA GLU A 46 -20.21 -22.17 -9.04
C GLU A 46 -21.74 -21.95 -9.17
N GLY A 47 -22.19 -21.22 -10.18
CA GLY A 47 -23.60 -21.06 -10.48
C GLY A 47 -24.34 -20.03 -9.61
N LEU A 48 -23.62 -19.14 -8.95
CA LEU A 48 -24.25 -18.07 -8.18
C LEU A 48 -24.98 -17.08 -9.07
N ASP A 49 -26.07 -16.50 -8.55
CA ASP A 49 -26.84 -15.49 -9.27
C ASP A 49 -26.02 -14.24 -9.56
N ILE A 50 -26.12 -13.72 -10.79
CA ILE A 50 -25.29 -12.61 -11.25
C ILE A 50 -25.56 -11.30 -10.49
N GLU A 51 -26.81 -11.05 -10.10
CA GLU A 51 -27.16 -9.84 -9.35
C GLU A 51 -26.68 -9.95 -7.89
N ALA A 52 -26.70 -11.16 -7.31
CA ALA A 52 -26.10 -11.41 -6.01
C ALA A 52 -24.56 -11.18 -6.04
N ILE A 53 -23.89 -11.63 -7.12
CA ILE A 53 -22.44 -11.39 -7.31
C ILE A 53 -22.17 -9.88 -7.43
N LYS A 54 -22.92 -9.14 -8.25
CA LYS A 54 -22.77 -7.69 -8.42
C LYS A 54 -22.89 -6.96 -7.08
N LYS A 55 -23.95 -7.31 -6.33
CA LYS A 55 -24.16 -6.72 -4.99
C LYS A 55 -23.02 -7.06 -4.05
N GLY A 56 -22.60 -8.32 -3.99
CA GLY A 56 -21.53 -8.76 -3.08
C GLY A 56 -20.19 -8.06 -3.33
N VAL A 57 -19.80 -7.85 -4.60
CA VAL A 57 -18.55 -7.14 -4.92
C VAL A 57 -18.64 -5.63 -4.71
N LEU A 58 -19.83 -5.04 -4.91
CA LEU A 58 -20.06 -3.62 -4.65
C LEU A 58 -20.05 -3.31 -3.14
N ASP A 59 -20.68 -4.17 -2.35
CA ASP A 59 -20.77 -4.02 -0.89
C ASP A 59 -19.44 -4.37 -0.18
N PHE A 60 -18.51 -5.00 -0.88
CA PHE A 60 -17.22 -5.39 -0.31
C PHE A 60 -16.34 -4.18 -0.03
N SER A 61 -16.09 -3.92 1.25
CA SER A 61 -15.32 -2.77 1.73
C SER A 61 -13.80 -3.00 1.83
N GLY A 62 -13.33 -4.13 1.32
CA GLY A 62 -11.90 -4.50 1.37
C GLY A 62 -11.55 -5.42 2.52
N VAL A 63 -10.28 -5.78 2.59
CA VAL A 63 -9.65 -6.53 3.69
C VAL A 63 -8.77 -5.57 4.46
N GLY A 64 -8.75 -5.68 5.77
CA GLY A 64 -7.86 -4.88 6.62
C GLY A 64 -6.42 -4.91 6.12
N ARG A 65 -5.75 -3.79 6.18
CA ARG A 65 -4.40 -3.61 5.67
C ARG A 65 -4.23 -3.90 4.16
N ARG A 66 -5.25 -3.59 3.36
CA ARG A 66 -5.21 -3.61 1.88
C ARG A 66 -5.78 -2.30 1.38
N TYR A 67 -4.91 -1.29 1.23
CA TYR A 67 -5.29 0.09 0.95
C TYR A 67 -6.29 0.62 2.00
N GLU A 68 -6.09 0.28 3.27
CA GLU A 68 -6.99 0.71 4.34
C GLU A 68 -6.78 2.17 4.65
N LYS A 69 -7.79 2.99 4.37
CA LYS A 69 -7.69 4.45 4.45
C LYS A 69 -8.29 4.98 5.74
N HIS A 70 -7.53 5.81 6.43
CA HIS A 70 -7.93 6.53 7.62
C HIS A 70 -7.74 8.02 7.45
N VAL A 71 -8.57 8.82 8.11
CA VAL A 71 -8.35 10.27 8.24
C VAL A 71 -7.82 10.51 9.65
N ILE A 72 -6.72 11.24 9.75
CA ILE A 72 -6.08 11.61 11.01
C ILE A 72 -6.04 13.12 11.18
N ASN A 73 -6.09 13.57 12.45
CA ASN A 73 -5.93 14.97 12.81
C ASN A 73 -4.48 15.22 13.25
N PHE A 74 -3.65 15.58 12.30
CA PHE A 74 -2.23 15.81 12.53
C PHE A 74 -1.95 17.31 12.69
N ASP A 75 -1.56 17.73 13.89
CA ASP A 75 -1.25 19.13 14.21
C ASP A 75 -2.38 20.12 13.78
N LYS A 76 -3.65 19.74 14.04
CA LYS A 76 -4.88 20.43 13.67
C LYS A 76 -5.22 20.44 12.17
N GLU A 77 -4.44 19.73 11.37
CA GLU A 77 -4.70 19.53 9.95
C GLU A 77 -5.20 18.10 9.68
N LYS A 78 -6.15 17.99 8.78
CA LYS A 78 -6.60 16.67 8.30
C LYS A 78 -5.59 16.13 7.30
N LYS A 79 -5.01 14.95 7.61
CA LYS A 79 -4.14 14.21 6.71
C LYS A 79 -4.69 12.80 6.50
N PHE A 80 -4.22 12.12 5.48
CA PHE A 80 -4.62 10.75 5.18
C PHE A 80 -3.54 9.79 5.64
N LEU A 81 -3.98 8.65 6.18
CA LEU A 81 -3.12 7.51 6.48
C LEU A 81 -3.65 6.31 5.72
N ILE A 82 -2.77 5.64 4.98
CA ILE A 82 -3.07 4.41 4.25
C ILE A 82 -2.23 3.30 4.85
N ASP A 83 -2.88 2.23 5.31
CA ASP A 83 -2.20 1.01 5.75
C ASP A 83 -2.31 -0.08 4.68
N ASP A 84 -1.15 -0.61 4.27
CA ASP A 84 -1.11 -1.66 3.26
C ASP A 84 -0.14 -2.78 3.65
N TYR A 85 -0.59 -4.02 3.49
CA TYR A 85 0.18 -5.22 3.81
C TYR A 85 1.24 -5.55 2.76
N GLY A 86 1.18 -4.95 1.59
CA GLY A 86 2.07 -5.23 0.46
C GLY A 86 3.54 -5.12 0.86
N HIS A 87 4.30 -6.15 0.52
CA HIS A 87 5.69 -6.31 0.92
C HIS A 87 6.58 -6.81 -0.23
N HIS A 88 6.03 -6.94 -1.42
CA HIS A 88 6.72 -7.21 -2.68
C HIS A 88 6.81 -5.91 -3.50
N PRO A 89 7.91 -5.62 -4.23
CA PRO A 89 8.03 -4.40 -5.02
C PRO A 89 6.85 -4.13 -5.96
N LEU A 90 6.29 -5.18 -6.56
CA LEU A 90 5.11 -5.06 -7.41
C LEU A 90 3.86 -4.61 -6.63
N GLU A 91 3.64 -5.14 -5.41
CA GLU A 91 2.53 -4.72 -4.55
C GLU A 91 2.69 -3.26 -4.14
N ILE A 92 3.91 -2.85 -3.74
CA ILE A 92 4.22 -1.45 -3.39
C ILE A 92 3.97 -0.54 -4.60
N ARG A 93 4.37 -0.95 -5.80
CA ARG A 93 4.12 -0.18 -7.03
C ARG A 93 2.64 0.01 -7.28
N CYS A 94 1.86 -1.07 -7.23
CA CYS A 94 0.41 -1.02 -7.43
C CYS A 94 -0.27 -0.12 -6.40
N ASN A 95 0.16 -0.17 -5.14
CA ASN A 95 -0.34 0.69 -4.08
C ASN A 95 0.01 2.16 -4.34
N LEU A 96 1.26 2.47 -4.68
CA LEU A 96 1.69 3.83 -5.01
C LEU A 96 0.95 4.39 -6.24
N ASP A 97 0.73 3.58 -7.26
CA ASP A 97 -0.02 3.99 -8.45
C ASP A 97 -1.47 4.36 -8.08
N ALA A 98 -2.13 3.55 -7.23
CA ALA A 98 -3.47 3.85 -6.72
C ALA A 98 -3.50 5.13 -5.86
N ILE A 99 -2.49 5.33 -4.99
CA ILE A 99 -2.37 6.55 -4.18
C ILE A 99 -2.17 7.78 -5.07
N ARG A 100 -1.32 7.70 -6.08
CA ARG A 100 -1.08 8.81 -7.02
C ARG A 100 -2.31 9.13 -7.87
N GLU A 101 -3.11 8.13 -8.23
CA GLU A 101 -4.38 8.33 -8.93
C GLU A 101 -5.41 9.06 -8.05
N GLU A 102 -5.53 8.67 -6.77
CA GLU A 102 -6.47 9.28 -5.82
C GLU A 102 -5.99 10.65 -5.30
N PHE A 103 -4.69 10.81 -5.06
CA PHE A 103 -4.07 11.98 -4.42
C PHE A 103 -3.04 12.66 -5.32
N GLN A 104 -3.44 13.06 -6.52
CA GLN A 104 -2.57 13.48 -7.65
C GLN A 104 -1.42 14.42 -7.26
N ASP A 105 -1.73 15.55 -6.57
CA ASP A 105 -0.75 16.59 -6.22
C ASP A 105 -0.27 16.51 -4.77
N LYS A 106 -0.60 15.42 -4.05
CA LYS A 106 -0.27 15.28 -2.64
C LYS A 106 1.10 14.62 -2.44
N LYS A 107 1.84 15.12 -1.47
CA LYS A 107 3.13 14.55 -1.08
C LYS A 107 2.93 13.30 -0.21
N ILE A 108 3.67 12.26 -0.53
CA ILE A 108 3.60 10.95 0.15
C ILE A 108 4.82 10.77 1.06
N LEU A 109 4.57 10.54 2.34
CA LEU A 109 5.52 9.95 3.26
C LEU A 109 5.25 8.46 3.39
N MET A 110 6.14 7.61 2.91
CA MET A 110 6.05 6.17 3.11
C MET A 110 6.91 5.74 4.29
N ILE A 111 6.31 5.00 5.21
CA ILE A 111 7.00 4.26 6.27
C ILE A 111 6.97 2.80 5.85
N PHE A 112 8.12 2.26 5.46
CA PHE A 112 8.23 0.92 4.91
C PHE A 112 9.03 0.01 5.83
N GLN A 113 8.52 -1.20 6.07
CA GLN A 113 9.24 -2.26 6.76
C GLN A 113 9.50 -3.41 5.79
N PRO A 114 10.74 -3.63 5.34
CA PRO A 114 11.07 -4.80 4.54
C PRO A 114 10.76 -6.08 5.33
N HIS A 115 10.32 -7.12 4.64
CA HIS A 115 9.91 -8.38 5.26
C HIS A 115 10.71 -9.54 4.66
N ARG A 116 11.53 -10.19 5.48
CA ARG A 116 12.51 -11.25 5.19
C ARG A 116 13.78 -10.74 4.53
N TYR A 117 14.90 -11.25 5.02
CA TYR A 117 16.22 -10.95 4.45
C TYR A 117 16.38 -11.53 3.06
N THR A 118 15.89 -12.77 2.83
CA THR A 118 15.98 -13.45 1.52
C THR A 118 15.24 -12.66 0.45
N ARG A 119 14.02 -12.21 0.70
CA ARG A 119 13.27 -11.38 -0.26
C ARG A 119 13.95 -10.05 -0.51
N THR A 120 14.42 -9.40 0.54
CA THR A 120 15.11 -8.10 0.41
C THR A 120 16.37 -8.23 -0.43
N ALA A 121 17.13 -9.33 -0.27
CA ALA A 121 18.30 -9.61 -1.08
C ALA A 121 17.96 -9.91 -2.54
N GLN A 122 16.97 -10.78 -2.77
CA GLN A 122 16.60 -11.22 -4.13
C GLN A 122 15.99 -10.10 -4.99
N LEU A 123 15.26 -9.17 -4.37
CA LEU A 123 14.54 -8.09 -5.05
C LEU A 123 15.12 -6.70 -4.72
N TYR A 124 16.41 -6.66 -4.37
CA TYR A 124 17.04 -5.45 -3.83
C TYR A 124 16.91 -4.25 -4.77
N ASP A 125 17.28 -4.41 -6.04
CA ASP A 125 17.21 -3.35 -7.03
C ASP A 125 15.78 -2.90 -7.31
N GLU A 126 14.84 -3.82 -7.31
CA GLU A 126 13.42 -3.53 -7.51
C GLU A 126 12.84 -2.75 -6.32
N PHE A 127 13.28 -3.06 -5.08
CA PHE A 127 12.94 -2.25 -3.91
C PHE A 127 13.52 -0.84 -4.03
N VAL A 128 14.78 -0.71 -4.40
CA VAL A 128 15.41 0.60 -4.61
C VAL A 128 14.62 1.41 -5.62
N ASP A 129 14.24 0.83 -6.76
CA ASP A 129 13.52 1.53 -7.81
C ASP A 129 12.11 1.96 -7.39
N VAL A 130 11.36 1.09 -6.72
CA VAL A 130 9.99 1.41 -6.32
C VAL A 130 9.94 2.41 -5.17
N LEU A 131 10.84 2.27 -4.19
CA LEU A 131 10.91 3.16 -3.03
C LEU A 131 11.45 4.56 -3.37
N ASN A 132 12.21 4.68 -4.46
CA ASN A 132 12.66 5.96 -4.98
C ASN A 132 11.52 6.83 -5.56
N ARG A 133 10.30 6.28 -5.71
CA ARG A 133 9.14 6.99 -6.29
C ARG A 133 8.34 7.82 -5.28
N VAL A 134 8.60 7.70 -3.99
CA VAL A 134 7.90 8.46 -2.94
C VAL A 134 8.59 9.81 -2.68
N ASP A 135 7.88 10.78 -2.11
CA ASP A 135 8.45 12.11 -1.83
C ASP A 135 9.33 12.09 -0.57
N SER A 136 8.96 11.28 0.41
CA SER A 136 9.71 11.03 1.63
C SER A 136 9.61 9.57 2.04
N LEU A 137 10.71 8.98 2.49
CA LEU A 137 10.81 7.58 2.87
C LEU A 137 11.40 7.42 4.27
N ILE A 138 10.73 6.64 5.10
CA ILE A 138 11.26 6.13 6.36
C ILE A 138 11.35 4.62 6.24
N LEU A 139 12.54 4.07 6.39
CA LEU A 139 12.77 2.63 6.44
C LEU A 139 12.90 2.17 7.89
N LEU A 140 12.14 1.16 8.27
CA LEU A 140 12.32 0.44 9.52
C LEU A 140 13.24 -0.76 9.31
N ASP A 141 13.76 -1.33 10.39
CA ASP A 141 14.57 -2.55 10.31
C ASP A 141 13.80 -3.69 9.64
N ILE A 142 14.52 -4.54 8.91
CA ILE A 142 13.94 -5.72 8.25
C ILE A 142 13.26 -6.59 9.29
N TYR A 143 11.99 -6.92 9.08
CA TYR A 143 11.30 -7.94 9.85
C TYR A 143 11.77 -9.31 9.39
N SER A 144 12.50 -10.01 10.26
CA SER A 144 13.20 -11.26 9.91
C SER A 144 12.27 -12.42 9.53
N ALA A 145 11.07 -12.48 10.13
CA ALA A 145 10.14 -13.61 9.99
C ALA A 145 10.85 -14.98 10.23
N SER A 146 11.68 -15.02 11.27
CA SER A 146 12.50 -16.18 11.68
C SER A 146 13.66 -16.52 10.72
N GLU A 147 14.00 -15.65 9.77
CA GLU A 147 15.21 -15.82 8.97
C GLU A 147 16.44 -15.25 9.68
N GLU A 148 17.60 -15.88 9.45
CA GLU A 148 18.89 -15.33 9.88
C GLU A 148 19.29 -14.12 9.03
N PRO A 149 19.97 -13.14 9.63
CA PRO A 149 20.47 -11.98 8.90
C PRO A 149 21.43 -12.36 7.77
N ILE A 150 21.27 -11.73 6.62
CA ILE A 150 22.18 -11.86 5.48
C ILE A 150 23.17 -10.70 5.50
N LYS A 151 24.47 -11.00 5.45
CA LYS A 151 25.54 -10.00 5.47
C LYS A 151 25.34 -8.98 4.34
N GLY A 152 25.34 -7.70 4.70
CA GLY A 152 25.16 -6.58 3.76
C GLY A 152 23.71 -6.26 3.41
N ILE A 153 22.74 -7.09 3.79
CA ILE A 153 21.32 -6.85 3.56
C ILE A 153 20.70 -6.24 4.81
N THR A 154 20.62 -4.93 4.83
CA THR A 154 20.04 -4.15 5.93
C THR A 154 19.21 -2.99 5.38
N SER A 155 18.28 -2.48 6.19
CA SER A 155 17.52 -1.28 5.84
C SER A 155 18.39 -0.04 5.71
N SER A 156 19.51 0.03 6.46
CA SER A 156 20.51 1.10 6.31
C SER A 156 21.17 1.05 4.93
N ALA A 157 21.65 -0.12 4.50
CA ALA A 157 22.25 -0.29 3.19
C ALA A 157 21.24 0.05 2.04
N LEU A 158 19.98 -0.36 2.22
CA LEU A 158 18.92 -0.03 1.27
C LEU A 158 18.68 1.49 1.21
N ALA A 159 18.63 2.17 2.38
CA ALA A 159 18.51 3.63 2.44
C ALA A 159 19.67 4.33 1.74
N GLU A 160 20.90 3.91 2.03
CA GLU A 160 22.12 4.46 1.41
C GLU A 160 22.11 4.33 -0.12
N THR A 161 21.68 3.17 -0.65
CA THR A 161 21.57 2.94 -2.08
C THR A 161 20.51 3.84 -2.71
N ILE A 162 19.35 4.02 -2.06
CA ILE A 162 18.28 4.90 -2.54
C ILE A 162 18.77 6.37 -2.55
N ILE A 163 19.51 6.80 -1.52
CA ILE A 163 20.12 8.14 -1.46
C ILE A 163 21.14 8.32 -2.60
N GLN A 164 21.99 7.34 -2.87
CA GLN A 164 22.96 7.37 -3.97
C GLN A 164 22.28 7.46 -5.34
N LYS A 165 21.08 6.91 -5.50
CA LYS A 165 20.23 7.10 -6.68
C LYS A 165 19.53 8.46 -6.76
N GLY A 166 19.81 9.38 -5.82
CA GLY A 166 19.36 10.77 -5.87
C GLY A 166 18.14 11.11 -5.02
N HIS A 167 17.59 10.18 -4.24
CA HIS A 167 16.47 10.48 -3.33
C HIS A 167 16.96 11.32 -2.15
N LYS A 168 16.33 12.50 -1.93
CA LYS A 168 16.81 13.47 -0.93
C LYS A 168 16.22 13.30 0.46
N ASN A 169 15.10 12.61 0.58
CA ASN A 169 14.31 12.52 1.83
C ASN A 169 14.16 11.06 2.27
N VAL A 170 15.28 10.40 2.59
CA VAL A 170 15.29 9.02 3.08
C VAL A 170 15.89 8.96 4.47
N LEU A 171 15.25 8.26 5.37
CA LEU A 171 15.75 7.97 6.72
C LEU A 171 15.61 6.49 7.03
N HIS A 172 16.60 5.93 7.72
CA HIS A 172 16.50 4.65 8.40
C HIS A 172 16.28 4.90 9.89
N VAL A 173 15.24 4.32 10.46
CA VAL A 173 14.84 4.47 11.86
C VAL A 173 14.84 3.11 12.54
N LYS A 174 15.69 2.93 13.53
CA LYS A 174 15.80 1.68 14.30
C LYS A 174 14.82 1.64 15.47
N ASN A 175 14.69 2.77 16.17
CA ASN A 175 13.84 2.88 17.33
C ASN A 175 12.47 3.46 16.94
N HIS A 176 11.41 2.72 17.19
CA HIS A 176 10.04 3.16 16.89
C HIS A 176 9.62 4.36 17.75
N ASP A 177 10.25 4.61 18.90
CA ASP A 177 9.92 5.75 19.76
C ASP A 177 10.30 7.08 19.10
N ASP A 178 11.42 7.10 18.36
CA ASP A 178 11.89 8.29 17.64
C ASP A 178 11.03 8.61 16.41
N LEU A 179 10.30 7.61 15.89
CA LEU A 179 9.53 7.72 14.65
C LEU A 179 8.50 8.85 14.69
N PHE A 180 7.79 9.00 15.81
CA PHE A 180 6.72 9.99 15.95
C PHE A 180 7.23 11.42 15.97
N ASP A 181 8.40 11.65 16.57
CA ASP A 181 9.03 12.96 16.57
C ASP A 181 9.58 13.30 15.18
N ILE A 182 10.17 12.34 14.49
CA ILE A 182 10.59 12.47 13.08
C ILE A 182 9.40 12.80 12.16
N ILE A 183 8.25 12.13 12.32
CA ILE A 183 7.04 12.44 11.54
C ILE A 183 6.59 13.87 11.81
N LYS A 184 6.61 14.34 13.06
CA LYS A 184 6.25 15.72 13.41
C LYS A 184 7.18 16.75 12.82
N GLU A 185 8.48 16.52 12.87
CA GLU A 185 9.50 17.40 12.28
C GLU A 185 9.32 17.53 10.76
N LYS A 186 8.81 16.48 10.12
CA LYS A 186 8.59 16.42 8.66
C LYS A 186 7.19 16.85 8.23
N LYS A 187 6.39 17.43 9.10
CA LYS A 187 4.95 17.70 8.88
C LYS A 187 4.62 18.42 7.56
N ASP A 188 5.50 19.31 7.11
CA ASP A 188 5.32 20.11 5.89
C ASP A 188 5.76 19.38 4.62
N LEU A 189 6.30 18.16 4.76
CA LEU A 189 6.82 17.36 3.66
C LEU A 189 5.84 16.30 3.14
N PHE A 190 4.66 16.17 3.75
CA PHE A 190 3.68 15.17 3.34
C PHE A 190 2.23 15.60 3.60
N ASP A 191 1.33 15.08 2.81
CA ASP A 191 -0.13 15.15 2.95
C ASP A 191 -0.73 13.79 3.26
N VAL A 192 -0.07 12.72 2.78
CA VAL A 192 -0.48 11.32 2.93
C VAL A 192 0.65 10.55 3.60
N ILE A 193 0.33 9.85 4.67
CA ILE A 193 1.22 8.86 5.30
C ILE A 193 0.83 7.47 4.77
N VAL A 194 1.81 6.66 4.40
CA VAL A 194 1.60 5.27 4.01
C VAL A 194 2.40 4.39 4.96
N THR A 195 1.75 3.47 5.66
CA THR A 195 2.40 2.36 6.37
C THR A 195 2.36 1.12 5.49
N GLN A 196 3.53 0.62 5.09
CA GLN A 196 3.66 -0.42 4.07
C GLN A 196 4.49 -1.59 4.58
N GLY A 197 3.94 -2.82 4.53
CA GLY A 197 4.67 -4.05 4.86
C GLY A 197 3.88 -5.08 5.65
N ALA A 198 4.40 -6.33 5.69
CA ALA A 198 3.74 -7.50 6.29
C ALA A 198 4.16 -7.79 7.75
N GLY A 199 5.10 -7.02 8.30
CA GLY A 199 5.67 -7.25 9.63
C GLY A 199 4.97 -6.46 10.74
N SER A 200 5.75 -6.04 11.74
CA SER A 200 5.28 -5.29 12.91
C SER A 200 4.85 -3.85 12.61
N ILE A 201 4.96 -3.40 11.37
CA ILE A 201 4.55 -2.06 10.92
C ILE A 201 3.07 -1.77 11.22
N SER A 202 2.21 -2.78 11.32
CA SER A 202 0.81 -2.63 11.75
C SER A 202 0.69 -1.92 13.10
N LYS A 203 1.61 -2.19 14.04
CA LYS A 203 1.65 -1.53 15.35
C LYS A 203 1.98 -0.04 15.21
N VAL A 204 2.77 0.33 14.20
CA VAL A 204 3.06 1.73 13.88
C VAL A 204 1.80 2.42 13.37
N CYS A 205 1.08 1.79 12.44
CA CYS A 205 -0.21 2.30 11.94
C CYS A 205 -1.21 2.53 13.09
N GLU A 206 -1.44 1.50 13.93
CA GLU A 206 -2.32 1.60 15.10
C GLU A 206 -1.92 2.74 16.04
N SER A 207 -0.61 2.93 16.25
CA SER A 207 -0.09 3.98 17.12
C SER A 207 -0.27 5.38 16.51
N ILE A 208 -0.12 5.51 15.18
CA ILE A 208 -0.44 6.74 14.44
C ILE A 208 -1.92 7.09 14.61
N ILE A 209 -2.81 6.13 14.38
CA ILE A 209 -4.26 6.31 14.53
C ILE A 209 -4.60 6.74 15.96
N ARG A 210 -4.05 6.05 16.96
CA ARG A 210 -4.32 6.35 18.38
C ARG A 210 -3.84 7.76 18.78
N ARG A 211 -2.67 8.19 18.26
CA ARG A 211 -2.04 9.45 18.63
C ARG A 211 -2.70 10.66 17.95
N TRP A 212 -3.19 10.47 16.73
CA TRP A 212 -3.76 11.54 15.89
C TRP A 212 -5.20 11.26 15.46
N LYS A 213 -5.95 10.58 16.31
CA LYS A 213 -7.38 10.29 16.09
C LYS A 213 -8.17 11.60 15.99
N ILE A 214 -9.13 11.63 15.05
CA ILE A 214 -10.13 12.70 14.94
C ILE A 214 -11.13 12.61 16.10
#